data_9988fc35aa2529fbbad5f4e1c5596c9d
#
_entry.id   9988fc35aa2529fbbad5f4e1c5596c9d
#
_cell.length_a   1.000
_cell.length_b   1.000
_cell.length_c   1.000
_cell.angle_alpha   90.00
_cell.angle_beta   90.00
_cell.angle_gamma   90.00
#
_symmetry.space_group_name_H-M   'P 1'
#
loop_
_entity.id
_entity.type
_entity.pdbx_description
1 polymer ?
#
loop_
_entity_poly.entity_id
_entity_poly.type
_entity_poly.pdbx_seq_one_letter_code
_entity_poly.pdbx_strand_id
1 'polypeptide(L)'
;EGLTVIYGTGASLITKGDILIYADLARWEAQIRYRAGGTNWKIENSEEDILKKYKRGYFFEWRISDKLKQQLHPSIDYLLDTNRKNDPAMVSGEDYRHGLEVVVSQPFRGVPYFDASVWGGTWMEEKFDLEHIDKNYGWAFDGVPEENSLYLKYGDVRIEVPSINVVHQYPDELLGPKVHSRFGKEFPIRFDYLDTMNGGNLSLQVHPLTEYIQEKFGMHYTQDESYYILDADEGATVYLGVKENIKLDDMVN
;
A
#
# COMPACT_ATOMS: atom_id res chain seq x y z
N GLU A 1 -34.05 -21.49 16.22
CA GLU A 1 -32.59 -21.24 16.19
C GLU A 1 -32.36 -20.26 15.07
N GLY A 2 -31.72 -19.10 15.36
CA GLY A 2 -31.50 -18.03 14.39
C GLY A 2 -30.00 -17.84 14.15
N LEU A 3 -29.62 -17.32 12.96
CA LEU A 3 -28.29 -16.87 12.65
C LEU A 3 -28.11 -15.45 13.17
N THR A 4 -27.07 -15.17 13.97
CA THR A 4 -26.69 -13.83 14.38
C THR A 4 -25.46 -13.42 13.58
N VAL A 5 -25.51 -12.29 12.86
CA VAL A 5 -24.40 -11.73 12.12
C VAL A 5 -23.92 -10.45 12.79
N ILE A 6 -22.65 -10.41 13.18
CA ILE A 6 -21.98 -9.22 13.71
C ILE A 6 -20.97 -8.77 12.66
N TYR A 7 -21.15 -7.57 12.12
CA TYR A 7 -20.35 -7.07 11.01
C TYR A 7 -19.80 -5.66 11.26
N GLY A 8 -18.71 -5.35 10.59
CA GLY A 8 -18.06 -4.05 10.59
C GLY A 8 -16.60 -4.12 11.03
N THR A 9 -15.91 -2.99 10.87
CA THR A 9 -14.51 -2.88 11.29
C THR A 9 -14.38 -3.09 12.80
N GLY A 10 -13.60 -4.10 13.21
CA GLY A 10 -13.42 -4.45 14.61
C GLY A 10 -14.52 -5.34 15.21
N ALA A 11 -15.42 -5.92 14.40
CA ALA A 11 -16.46 -6.84 14.89
C ALA A 11 -15.88 -7.98 15.72
N SER A 12 -14.73 -8.53 15.35
CA SER A 12 -14.01 -9.58 16.08
C SER A 12 -13.51 -9.18 17.48
N LEU A 13 -13.46 -7.88 17.78
CA LEU A 13 -13.14 -7.37 19.12
C LEU A 13 -14.35 -7.48 20.08
N ILE A 14 -15.55 -7.62 19.55
CA ILE A 14 -16.79 -7.79 20.34
C ILE A 14 -16.98 -9.25 20.67
N THR A 15 -16.82 -10.12 19.68
CA THR A 15 -16.94 -11.58 19.83
C THR A 15 -16.15 -12.29 18.74
N LYS A 16 -15.67 -13.49 19.05
CA LYS A 16 -15.02 -14.33 18.03
C LYS A 16 -16.01 -14.98 17.08
N GLY A 17 -17.26 -15.20 17.52
CA GLY A 17 -18.25 -15.96 16.76
C GLY A 17 -17.87 -17.43 16.56
N ASP A 18 -18.74 -18.18 15.87
CA ASP A 18 -18.49 -19.56 15.47
C ASP A 18 -17.78 -19.64 14.10
N ILE A 19 -17.98 -18.61 13.26
CA ILE A 19 -17.38 -18.46 11.93
C ILE A 19 -16.83 -17.05 11.80
N LEU A 20 -15.57 -16.93 11.42
CA LEU A 20 -14.90 -15.67 11.14
C LEU A 20 -14.71 -15.48 9.62
N ILE A 21 -15.44 -14.54 9.04
CA ILE A 21 -15.23 -14.11 7.67
C ILE A 21 -14.45 -12.78 7.69
N TYR A 22 -13.24 -12.78 7.14
CA TYR A 22 -12.43 -11.58 7.04
C TYR A 22 -12.59 -10.91 5.67
N ALA A 23 -13.18 -9.74 5.64
CA ALA A 23 -13.29 -8.91 4.42
C ALA A 23 -11.98 -8.14 4.22
N ASP A 24 -11.24 -8.46 3.17
CA ASP A 24 -9.97 -7.81 2.82
C ASP A 24 -10.15 -6.85 1.64
N LEU A 25 -9.23 -5.88 1.55
CA LEU A 25 -9.26 -4.82 0.57
C LEU A 25 -7.84 -4.40 0.21
N ALA A 26 -7.52 -4.34 -1.08
CA ALA A 26 -6.26 -3.81 -1.58
C ALA A 26 -6.15 -2.31 -1.30
N ARG A 27 -4.94 -1.81 -1.04
CA ARG A 27 -4.71 -0.41 -0.67
C ARG A 27 -5.05 0.55 -1.82
N TRP A 28 -4.76 0.18 -3.05
CA TRP A 28 -5.13 0.96 -4.23
C TRP A 28 -6.64 1.15 -4.35
N GLU A 29 -7.44 0.11 -4.05
CA GLU A 29 -8.90 0.23 -4.05
C GLU A 29 -9.40 1.14 -2.92
N ALA A 30 -8.77 1.08 -1.74
CA ALA A 30 -9.08 2.03 -0.66
C ALA A 30 -8.85 3.48 -1.11
N GLN A 31 -7.77 3.75 -1.85
CA GLN A 31 -7.48 5.08 -2.39
C GLN A 31 -8.52 5.51 -3.44
N ILE A 32 -8.93 4.61 -4.32
CA ILE A 32 -10.02 4.87 -5.29
C ILE A 32 -11.31 5.21 -4.56
N ARG A 33 -11.65 4.48 -3.51
CA ARG A 33 -12.85 4.78 -2.69
C ARG A 33 -12.74 6.13 -2.01
N TYR A 34 -11.58 6.54 -1.51
CA TYR A 34 -11.37 7.88 -0.95
C TYR A 34 -11.59 8.97 -2.00
N ARG A 35 -11.10 8.79 -3.25
CA ARG A 35 -11.33 9.70 -4.38
C ARG A 35 -12.81 9.79 -4.77
N ALA A 36 -13.54 8.70 -4.63
CA ALA A 36 -14.97 8.62 -4.89
C ALA A 36 -15.85 9.15 -3.73
N GLY A 37 -15.29 9.88 -2.77
CA GLY A 37 -16.01 10.45 -1.64
C GLY A 37 -16.08 9.53 -0.40
N GLY A 38 -15.40 8.38 -0.42
CA GLY A 38 -15.27 7.55 0.78
C GLY A 38 -14.58 8.30 1.92
N THR A 39 -15.00 8.01 3.15
CA THR A 39 -14.49 8.66 4.36
C THR A 39 -13.49 7.78 5.09
N ASN A 40 -12.65 8.37 5.90
CA ASN A 40 -11.87 7.67 6.90
C ASN A 40 -12.79 7.07 7.98
N TRP A 41 -12.28 6.11 8.74
CA TRP A 41 -13.08 5.40 9.74
C TRP A 41 -13.61 6.33 10.83
N LYS A 42 -14.93 6.37 10.96
CA LYS A 42 -15.68 7.22 11.92
C LYS A 42 -15.40 8.73 11.81
N ILE A 43 -15.02 9.21 10.63
CA ILE A 43 -14.79 10.62 10.36
C ILE A 43 -15.66 11.04 9.19
N GLU A 44 -16.40 12.14 9.33
CA GLU A 44 -17.19 12.73 8.24
C GLU A 44 -16.29 13.67 7.42
N ASN A 45 -15.52 13.12 6.49
CA ASN A 45 -14.55 13.85 5.69
C ASN A 45 -14.59 13.50 4.20
N SER A 46 -15.78 13.29 3.64
CA SER A 46 -15.95 12.97 2.21
C SER A 46 -15.26 13.98 1.31
N GLU A 47 -15.37 15.27 1.63
CA GLU A 47 -14.84 16.40 0.85
C GLU A 47 -13.41 16.82 1.23
N GLU A 48 -12.79 16.12 2.19
CA GLU A 48 -11.41 16.43 2.56
C GLU A 48 -10.44 16.07 1.43
N ASP A 49 -9.33 16.81 1.34
CA ASP A 49 -8.25 16.55 0.38
C ASP A 49 -7.80 15.09 0.43
N ILE A 50 -7.65 14.48 -0.74
CA ILE A 50 -7.33 13.06 -0.88
C ILE A 50 -6.02 12.67 -0.18
N LEU A 51 -4.99 13.54 -0.23
CA LEU A 51 -3.71 13.27 0.42
C LEU A 51 -3.83 13.23 1.93
N LYS A 52 -4.72 14.05 2.51
CA LYS A 52 -4.99 14.01 3.95
C LYS A 52 -5.72 12.73 4.35
N LYS A 53 -6.73 12.31 3.58
CA LYS A 53 -7.41 11.03 3.79
C LYS A 53 -6.44 9.86 3.68
N TYR A 54 -5.61 9.84 2.64
CA TYR A 54 -4.59 8.82 2.41
C TYR A 54 -3.59 8.74 3.56
N LYS A 55 -3.00 9.87 3.97
CA LYS A 55 -2.03 9.91 5.08
C LYS A 55 -2.62 9.41 6.39
N ARG A 56 -3.88 9.75 6.69
CA ARG A 56 -4.58 9.21 7.86
C ARG A 56 -4.77 7.69 7.75
N GLY A 57 -5.17 7.21 6.59
CA GLY A 57 -5.24 5.77 6.29
C GLY A 57 -3.89 5.10 6.50
N TYR A 58 -2.87 5.57 5.81
CA TYR A 58 -1.53 4.99 5.80
C TYR A 58 -0.85 4.96 7.18
N PHE A 59 -0.82 6.10 7.89
CA PHE A 59 -0.07 6.22 9.15
C PHE A 59 -0.82 5.67 10.36
N PHE A 60 -2.16 5.56 10.30
CA PHE A 60 -2.96 5.19 11.47
C PHE A 60 -3.91 4.02 11.21
N GLU A 61 -4.88 4.18 10.31
CA GLU A 61 -5.99 3.24 10.19
C GLU A 61 -5.53 1.88 9.68
N TRP A 62 -4.75 1.87 8.60
CA TRP A 62 -4.24 0.62 8.00
C TRP A 62 -3.30 -0.11 8.94
N ARG A 63 -2.47 0.60 9.67
CA ARG A 63 -1.56 0.00 10.67
C ARG A 63 -2.30 -0.68 11.80
N ILE A 64 -3.38 -0.07 12.28
CA ILE A 64 -4.24 -0.66 13.31
C ILE A 64 -4.96 -1.90 12.74
N SER A 65 -5.50 -1.77 11.53
CA SER A 65 -6.18 -2.88 10.84
C SER A 65 -5.23 -4.05 10.56
N ASP A 66 -3.98 -3.77 10.15
CA ASP A 66 -2.97 -4.79 9.90
C ASP A 66 -2.59 -5.55 11.18
N LYS A 67 -2.45 -4.85 12.31
CA LYS A 67 -2.21 -5.50 13.61
C LYS A 67 -3.35 -6.45 13.98
N LEU A 68 -4.60 -6.01 13.80
CA LEU A 68 -5.76 -6.86 14.04
C LEU A 68 -5.79 -8.05 13.07
N LYS A 69 -5.54 -7.82 11.78
CA LYS A 69 -5.48 -8.87 10.76
C LYS A 69 -4.43 -9.94 11.12
N GLN A 70 -3.23 -9.54 11.53
CA GLN A 70 -2.18 -10.47 11.95
C GLN A 70 -2.62 -11.36 13.10
N GLN A 71 -3.35 -10.83 14.08
CA GLN A 71 -3.89 -11.60 15.21
C GLN A 71 -4.99 -12.57 14.78
N LEU A 72 -5.82 -12.17 13.82
CA LEU A 72 -6.96 -12.95 13.35
C LEU A 72 -6.57 -14.02 12.33
N HIS A 73 -5.46 -13.82 11.61
CA HIS A 73 -5.07 -14.64 10.45
C HIS A 73 -5.14 -16.15 10.69
N PRO A 74 -4.66 -16.72 11.84
CA PRO A 74 -4.78 -18.15 12.07
C PRO A 74 -6.22 -18.65 12.22
N SER A 75 -7.15 -17.76 12.57
CA SER A 75 -8.54 -18.06 12.91
C SER A 75 -9.53 -17.68 11.80
N ILE A 76 -9.05 -17.18 10.67
CA ILE A 76 -9.92 -16.86 9.53
C ILE A 76 -10.46 -18.15 8.95
N ASP A 77 -11.78 -18.32 8.98
CA ASP A 77 -12.48 -19.44 8.35
C ASP A 77 -12.69 -19.18 6.85
N TYR A 78 -12.99 -17.93 6.50
CA TYR A 78 -13.15 -17.49 5.10
C TYR A 78 -12.54 -16.12 4.89
N LEU A 79 -11.80 -15.96 3.78
CA LEU A 79 -11.37 -14.66 3.28
C LEU A 79 -12.33 -14.19 2.19
N LEU A 80 -12.82 -12.96 2.32
CA LEU A 80 -13.68 -12.29 1.35
C LEU A 80 -12.91 -11.16 0.68
N ASP A 81 -12.60 -11.31 -0.60
CA ASP A 81 -12.07 -10.24 -1.44
C ASP A 81 -13.19 -9.25 -1.78
N THR A 82 -13.05 -8.01 -1.32
CA THR A 82 -14.05 -6.95 -1.50
C THR A 82 -13.58 -5.86 -2.48
N ASN A 83 -12.54 -6.12 -3.28
CA ASN A 83 -12.01 -5.13 -4.22
C ASN A 83 -13.02 -4.77 -5.30
N ARG A 84 -13.81 -5.74 -5.76
CA ARG A 84 -14.88 -5.50 -6.75
C ARG A 84 -16.20 -5.19 -6.05
N LYS A 85 -16.73 -4.00 -6.35
CA LYS A 85 -18.01 -3.57 -5.78
C LYS A 85 -19.14 -4.50 -6.23
N ASN A 86 -19.92 -5.02 -5.29
CA ASN A 86 -21.06 -5.92 -5.51
C ASN A 86 -20.72 -7.27 -6.20
N ASP A 87 -19.44 -7.61 -6.32
CA ASP A 87 -18.97 -8.87 -6.89
C ASP A 87 -17.78 -9.42 -6.07
N PRO A 88 -17.99 -9.69 -4.78
CA PRO A 88 -16.93 -10.22 -3.93
C PRO A 88 -16.61 -11.67 -4.29
N ALA A 89 -15.34 -12.05 -4.16
CA ALA A 89 -14.90 -13.44 -4.25
C ALA A 89 -14.53 -13.95 -2.85
N MET A 90 -14.78 -15.22 -2.58
CA MET A 90 -14.51 -15.83 -1.27
C MET A 90 -13.77 -17.15 -1.43
N VAL A 91 -12.81 -17.37 -0.54
CA VAL A 91 -12.08 -18.64 -0.41
C VAL A 91 -12.04 -19.07 1.05
N SER A 92 -11.78 -20.35 1.30
CA SER A 92 -11.57 -20.83 2.68
C SER A 92 -10.30 -20.16 3.27
N GLY A 93 -10.27 -20.01 4.59
CA GLY A 93 -9.08 -19.51 5.28
C GLY A 93 -7.89 -20.46 5.15
N GLU A 94 -8.14 -21.77 4.98
CA GLU A 94 -7.11 -22.77 4.72
C GLU A 94 -6.47 -22.55 3.34
N ASP A 95 -7.28 -22.45 2.27
CA ASP A 95 -6.80 -22.15 0.93
C ASP A 95 -6.05 -20.81 0.87
N TYR A 96 -6.57 -19.79 1.55
CA TYR A 96 -5.91 -18.50 1.62
C TYR A 96 -4.50 -18.60 2.24
N ARG A 97 -4.36 -19.26 3.38
CA ARG A 97 -3.05 -19.48 4.02
C ARG A 97 -2.11 -20.27 3.13
N HIS A 98 -2.62 -21.37 2.55
CA HIS A 98 -1.83 -22.16 1.60
C HIS A 98 -1.39 -21.35 0.37
N GLY A 99 -2.26 -20.49 -0.16
CA GLY A 99 -1.90 -19.59 -1.27
C GLY A 99 -0.74 -18.66 -0.93
N LEU A 100 -0.72 -18.08 0.27
CA LEU A 100 0.41 -17.25 0.72
C LEU A 100 1.71 -18.07 0.92
N GLU A 101 1.60 -19.30 1.39
CA GLU A 101 2.74 -20.24 1.53
C GLU A 101 3.34 -20.56 0.15
N VAL A 102 2.50 -20.83 -0.84
CA VAL A 102 2.95 -21.04 -2.23
C VAL A 102 3.65 -19.81 -2.79
N VAL A 103 3.13 -18.61 -2.50
CA VAL A 103 3.77 -17.35 -2.94
C VAL A 103 5.20 -17.25 -2.45
N VAL A 104 5.45 -17.46 -1.15
CA VAL A 104 6.81 -17.32 -0.58
C VAL A 104 7.76 -18.45 -0.95
N SER A 105 7.26 -19.58 -1.45
CA SER A 105 8.07 -20.73 -1.86
C SER A 105 8.71 -20.58 -3.24
N GLN A 106 8.37 -19.53 -3.99
CA GLN A 106 8.83 -19.30 -5.36
C GLN A 106 8.98 -17.80 -5.66
N PRO A 107 9.71 -17.39 -6.71
CA PRO A 107 9.72 -16.02 -7.17
C PRO A 107 8.29 -15.58 -7.55
N PHE A 108 7.90 -14.40 -7.12
CA PHE A 108 6.60 -13.80 -7.43
C PHE A 108 6.75 -12.30 -7.70
N ARG A 109 5.71 -11.70 -8.26
CA ARG A 109 5.62 -10.27 -8.52
C ARG A 109 4.32 -9.72 -7.93
N GLY A 110 4.39 -8.53 -7.36
CA GLY A 110 3.19 -7.76 -6.99
C GLY A 110 2.41 -7.32 -8.22
N VAL A 111 1.12 -7.09 -8.07
CA VAL A 111 0.31 -6.40 -9.07
C VAL A 111 0.75 -4.95 -9.09
N PRO A 112 1.23 -4.40 -10.21
CA PRO A 112 1.65 -3.01 -10.28
C PRO A 112 0.46 -2.07 -10.14
N TYR A 113 0.65 -0.94 -9.48
CA TYR A 113 -0.32 0.11 -9.36
C TYR A 113 0.23 1.39 -9.98
N PHE A 114 -0.49 1.94 -10.95
CA PHE A 114 -0.12 3.17 -11.63
C PHE A 114 -0.99 4.32 -11.14
N ASP A 115 -0.36 5.44 -10.78
CA ASP A 115 -1.08 6.60 -10.29
C ASP A 115 -0.70 7.87 -11.05
N ALA A 116 -1.71 8.71 -11.27
CA ALA A 116 -1.53 9.99 -11.94
C ALA A 116 -0.91 11.02 -11.01
N SER A 117 -0.09 11.92 -11.59
CA SER A 117 0.44 13.07 -10.88
C SER A 117 0.38 14.33 -11.74
N VAL A 118 0.29 15.49 -11.10
CA VAL A 118 0.34 16.79 -11.79
C VAL A 118 1.67 17.05 -12.51
N TRP A 119 2.72 16.35 -12.13
CA TRP A 119 4.05 16.40 -12.74
C TRP A 119 4.34 15.18 -13.62
N GLY A 120 3.37 14.26 -13.75
CA GLY A 120 3.54 13.00 -14.48
C GLY A 120 3.96 13.20 -15.93
N GLY A 121 4.75 12.25 -16.40
CA GLY A 121 5.28 12.20 -17.76
C GLY A 121 4.48 11.31 -18.70
N THR A 122 5.04 11.08 -19.87
CA THR A 122 4.45 10.23 -20.92
C THR A 122 5.23 8.94 -21.18
N TRP A 123 6.39 8.78 -20.57
CA TRP A 123 7.28 7.65 -20.79
C TRP A 123 6.67 6.32 -20.32
N MET A 124 6.03 6.30 -19.13
CA MET A 124 5.41 5.08 -18.63
C MET A 124 4.21 4.65 -19.47
N GLU A 125 3.38 5.61 -19.93
CA GLU A 125 2.25 5.32 -20.81
C GLU A 125 2.72 4.61 -22.07
N GLU A 126 3.78 5.13 -22.71
CA GLU A 126 4.34 4.57 -23.94
C GLU A 126 5.04 3.22 -23.72
N LYS A 127 5.84 3.10 -22.63
CA LYS A 127 6.67 1.90 -22.39
C LYS A 127 5.89 0.71 -21.86
N PHE A 128 4.82 0.97 -21.13
CA PHE A 128 4.00 -0.08 -20.52
C PHE A 128 2.66 -0.29 -21.23
N ASP A 129 2.44 0.41 -22.35
CA ASP A 129 1.18 0.35 -23.13
C ASP A 129 -0.05 0.56 -22.24
N LEU A 130 0.02 1.63 -21.41
CA LEU A 130 -1.05 1.96 -20.48
C LEU A 130 -2.18 2.70 -21.20
N GLU A 131 -3.39 2.58 -20.65
CA GLU A 131 -4.52 3.36 -21.13
C GLU A 131 -4.27 4.86 -20.93
N HIS A 132 -4.57 5.65 -21.96
CA HIS A 132 -4.47 7.10 -21.85
C HIS A 132 -5.47 7.66 -20.85
N ILE A 133 -5.00 8.54 -19.97
CA ILE A 133 -5.82 9.25 -18.97
C ILE A 133 -5.64 10.76 -19.10
N ASP A 134 -6.60 11.55 -18.62
CA ASP A 134 -6.55 13.03 -18.67
C ASP A 134 -5.32 13.63 -17.97
N LYS A 135 -4.77 12.90 -16.99
CA LYS A 135 -3.54 13.27 -16.29
C LYS A 135 -2.49 12.21 -16.55
N ASN A 136 -1.26 12.64 -16.84
CA ASN A 136 -0.14 11.73 -17.05
C ASN A 136 0.17 10.90 -15.81
N TYR A 137 0.65 9.69 -16.02
CA TYR A 137 1.15 8.84 -14.94
C TYR A 137 2.44 9.42 -14.36
N GLY A 138 2.48 9.56 -13.04
CA GLY A 138 3.67 9.99 -12.33
C GLY A 138 4.34 8.87 -11.57
N TRP A 139 3.56 7.88 -11.13
CA TRP A 139 3.99 6.79 -10.27
C TRP A 139 3.63 5.43 -10.85
N ALA A 140 4.56 4.48 -10.73
CA ALA A 140 4.27 3.06 -10.83
C ALA A 140 4.84 2.34 -9.61
N PHE A 141 3.96 1.96 -8.71
CA PHE A 141 4.32 1.17 -7.52
C PHE A 141 4.43 -0.30 -7.92
N ASP A 142 5.62 -0.90 -7.83
CA ASP A 142 5.87 -2.29 -8.23
C ASP A 142 6.58 -3.12 -7.14
N GLY A 143 7.19 -2.49 -6.17
CA GLY A 143 7.86 -3.13 -5.05
C GLY A 143 7.57 -2.44 -3.72
N VAL A 144 6.31 -2.01 -3.52
CA VAL A 144 5.83 -1.34 -2.30
C VAL A 144 4.77 -2.22 -1.67
N PRO A 145 5.11 -3.14 -0.74
CA PRO A 145 4.14 -4.10 -0.18
C PRO A 145 2.93 -3.46 0.49
N GLU A 146 3.07 -2.23 0.96
CA GLU A 146 1.98 -1.47 1.55
C GLU A 146 0.96 -0.94 0.52
N GLU A 147 1.35 -0.86 -0.76
CA GLU A 147 0.52 -0.32 -1.84
C GLU A 147 0.10 -1.41 -2.82
N ASN A 148 0.99 -2.36 -3.13
CA ASN A 148 0.75 -3.42 -4.08
C ASN A 148 -0.18 -4.50 -3.53
N SER A 149 -0.74 -5.27 -4.44
CA SER A 149 -1.53 -6.46 -4.15
C SER A 149 -0.92 -7.70 -4.80
N LEU A 150 -1.54 -8.84 -4.52
CA LEU A 150 -1.23 -10.14 -5.11
C LEU A 150 -2.51 -10.77 -5.64
N TYR A 151 -2.43 -11.43 -6.78
CA TYR A 151 -3.47 -12.34 -7.25
C TYR A 151 -3.18 -13.76 -6.78
N LEU A 152 -4.15 -14.35 -6.09
CA LEU A 152 -4.17 -15.77 -5.74
C LEU A 152 -5.29 -16.44 -6.56
N LYS A 153 -4.96 -17.53 -7.25
CA LYS A 153 -5.92 -18.24 -8.12
C LYS A 153 -6.14 -19.67 -7.65
N TYR A 154 -7.39 -20.04 -7.47
CA TYR A 154 -7.85 -21.35 -7.01
C TYR A 154 -8.86 -21.91 -8.03
N GLY A 155 -8.40 -22.73 -8.96
CA GLY A 155 -9.23 -23.14 -10.08
C GLY A 155 -9.71 -21.95 -10.89
N ASP A 156 -11.03 -21.72 -10.94
CA ASP A 156 -11.62 -20.57 -11.64
C ASP A 156 -11.82 -19.33 -10.76
N VAL A 157 -11.61 -19.45 -9.45
CA VAL A 157 -11.72 -18.34 -8.51
C VAL A 157 -10.38 -17.63 -8.39
N ARG A 158 -10.36 -16.31 -8.62
CA ARG A 158 -9.22 -15.44 -8.37
C ARG A 158 -9.62 -14.40 -7.34
N ILE A 159 -8.81 -14.29 -6.30
CA ILE A 159 -8.90 -13.23 -5.31
C ILE A 159 -7.71 -12.30 -5.41
N GLU A 160 -7.90 -11.06 -4.95
CA GLU A 160 -6.83 -10.07 -4.83
C GLU A 160 -6.68 -9.67 -3.35
N VAL A 161 -5.45 -9.74 -2.85
CA VAL A 161 -5.13 -9.44 -1.44
C VAL A 161 -3.97 -8.47 -1.35
N PRO A 162 -3.87 -7.64 -0.31
CA PRO A 162 -2.70 -6.79 -0.08
C PRO A 162 -1.41 -7.61 -0.01
N SER A 163 -0.37 -7.19 -0.71
CA SER A 163 0.91 -7.92 -0.72
C SER A 163 1.61 -7.90 0.65
N ILE A 164 1.32 -6.91 1.49
CA ILE A 164 1.81 -6.85 2.87
C ILE A 164 1.40 -8.07 3.71
N ASN A 165 0.35 -8.80 3.31
CA ASN A 165 -0.08 -10.01 3.98
C ASN A 165 1.03 -11.08 4.01
N VAL A 166 1.82 -11.17 2.94
CA VAL A 166 2.95 -12.11 2.87
C VAL A 166 4.05 -11.70 3.85
N VAL A 167 4.37 -10.42 3.94
CA VAL A 167 5.36 -9.89 4.91
C VAL A 167 4.92 -10.21 6.34
N HIS A 168 3.63 -10.08 6.63
CA HIS A 168 3.10 -10.30 7.97
C HIS A 168 3.07 -11.78 8.38
N GLN A 169 2.85 -12.68 7.41
CA GLN A 169 2.66 -14.10 7.71
C GLN A 169 3.94 -14.93 7.55
N TYR A 170 4.79 -14.56 6.61
CA TYR A 170 6.00 -15.29 6.25
C TYR A 170 7.26 -14.39 6.22
N PRO A 171 7.52 -13.64 7.32
CA PRO A 171 8.64 -12.70 7.33
C PRO A 171 10.01 -13.37 7.21
N ASP A 172 10.18 -14.56 7.79
CA ASP A 172 11.46 -15.28 7.73
C ASP A 172 11.73 -15.84 6.33
N GLU A 173 10.71 -16.38 5.68
CA GLU A 173 10.80 -16.92 4.33
C GLU A 173 11.02 -15.84 3.31
N LEU A 174 10.32 -14.70 3.46
CA LEU A 174 10.38 -13.58 2.53
C LEU A 174 11.62 -12.71 2.72
N LEU A 175 11.90 -12.31 3.96
CA LEU A 175 12.96 -11.34 4.28
C LEU A 175 14.27 -12.02 4.68
N GLY A 176 14.19 -13.26 5.11
CA GLY A 176 15.28 -13.97 5.78
C GLY A 176 15.48 -13.54 7.25
N PRO A 177 16.07 -14.41 8.07
CA PRO A 177 16.13 -14.21 9.52
C PRO A 177 16.92 -12.95 9.94
N LYS A 178 17.90 -12.54 9.16
CA LYS A 178 18.70 -11.32 9.47
C LYS A 178 17.87 -10.05 9.31
N VAL A 179 17.10 -9.94 8.25
CA VAL A 179 16.26 -8.76 7.98
C VAL A 179 15.07 -8.77 8.93
N HIS A 180 14.42 -9.91 9.10
CA HIS A 180 13.31 -10.05 10.05
C HIS A 180 13.71 -9.69 11.48
N SER A 181 14.89 -10.14 11.96
CA SER A 181 15.35 -9.78 13.30
C SER A 181 15.64 -8.30 13.50
N ARG A 182 15.97 -7.58 12.43
CA ARG A 182 16.26 -6.14 12.48
C ARG A 182 15.04 -5.26 12.28
N PHE A 183 14.15 -5.62 11.35
CA PHE A 183 13.03 -4.78 10.89
C PHE A 183 11.67 -5.33 11.30
N GLY A 184 11.61 -6.52 11.94
CA GLY A 184 10.35 -7.16 12.27
C GLY A 184 9.56 -7.54 11.02
N LYS A 185 8.25 -7.40 11.10
CA LYS A 185 7.32 -7.67 9.99
C LYS A 185 7.12 -6.45 9.09
N GLU A 186 8.20 -5.74 8.79
CA GLU A 186 8.21 -4.61 7.85
C GLU A 186 9.16 -4.92 6.69
N PHE A 187 8.75 -4.58 5.49
CA PHE A 187 9.59 -4.73 4.30
C PHE A 187 10.45 -3.45 4.16
N PRO A 188 11.76 -3.51 4.38
CA PRO A 188 12.59 -2.32 4.54
C PRO A 188 13.01 -1.65 3.23
N ILE A 189 12.70 -2.26 2.09
CA ILE A 189 12.97 -1.71 0.76
C ILE A 189 11.65 -1.45 0.06
N ARG A 190 11.56 -0.29 -0.60
CA ARG A 190 10.46 0.06 -1.50
C ARG A 190 11.04 0.44 -2.83
N PHE A 191 10.37 0.03 -3.88
CA PHE A 191 10.77 0.30 -5.24
C PHE A 191 9.58 0.79 -6.05
N ASP A 192 9.74 1.93 -6.68
CA ASP A 192 8.74 2.50 -7.57
C ASP A 192 9.40 3.24 -8.74
N TYR A 193 8.66 3.39 -9.81
CA TYR A 193 9.05 4.22 -10.94
C TYR A 193 8.44 5.60 -10.81
N LEU A 194 9.22 6.60 -11.20
CA LEU A 194 8.80 8.00 -11.30
C LEU A 194 8.99 8.46 -12.74
N ASP A 195 7.98 9.07 -13.31
CA ASP A 195 8.02 9.56 -14.68
C ASP A 195 7.75 11.06 -14.72
N THR A 196 8.75 11.83 -15.16
CA THR A 196 8.67 13.27 -15.39
C THR A 196 8.97 13.66 -16.83
N MET A 197 9.10 12.67 -17.74
CA MET A 197 9.41 12.90 -19.16
C MET A 197 8.26 13.64 -19.85
N ASN A 198 8.53 14.81 -20.40
CA ASN A 198 7.53 15.73 -20.92
C ASN A 198 6.49 16.22 -19.87
N GLY A 199 6.77 16.01 -18.60
CA GLY A 199 5.95 16.41 -17.47
C GLY A 199 6.51 17.63 -16.74
N GLY A 200 6.35 17.64 -15.42
CA GLY A 200 6.84 18.69 -14.52
C GLY A 200 7.89 18.20 -13.55
N ASN A 201 8.37 19.10 -12.71
CA ASN A 201 9.29 18.75 -11.64
C ASN A 201 8.55 17.97 -10.55
N LEU A 202 9.22 16.96 -9.99
CA LEU A 202 8.80 16.32 -8.75
C LEU A 202 8.61 17.34 -7.64
N SER A 203 7.62 17.11 -6.81
CA SER A 203 7.42 17.91 -5.59
C SER A 203 8.60 17.74 -4.64
N LEU A 204 8.98 18.83 -3.98
CA LEU A 204 9.95 18.78 -2.89
C LEU A 204 9.39 17.92 -1.74
N GLN A 205 10.15 16.91 -1.35
CA GLN A 205 9.82 16.04 -0.22
C GLN A 205 10.95 16.10 0.82
N VAL A 206 10.56 16.17 2.08
CA VAL A 206 11.50 16.14 3.22
C VAL A 206 11.16 14.93 4.08
N HIS A 207 12.09 14.01 4.18
CA HIS A 207 11.97 12.85 5.06
C HIS A 207 12.34 13.23 6.49
N PRO A 208 11.56 12.85 7.49
CA PRO A 208 11.86 13.17 8.89
C PRO A 208 13.08 12.40 9.39
N LEU A 209 13.72 12.92 10.42
CA LEU A 209 14.74 12.19 11.17
C LEU A 209 14.13 10.97 11.88
N THR A 210 14.94 9.95 12.13
CA THR A 210 14.51 8.70 12.76
C THR A 210 13.86 8.94 14.12
N GLU A 211 14.46 9.80 14.95
CA GLU A 211 13.92 10.13 16.28
C GLU A 211 12.53 10.76 16.18
N TYR A 212 12.31 11.64 15.20
CA TYR A 212 11.01 12.27 14.99
C TYR A 212 9.95 11.26 14.59
N ILE A 213 10.27 10.35 13.64
CA ILE A 213 9.30 9.37 13.15
C ILE A 213 8.96 8.31 14.21
N GLN A 214 9.93 7.97 15.06
CA GLN A 214 9.71 7.10 16.22
C GLN A 214 8.79 7.75 17.24
N GLU A 215 9.04 9.00 17.61
CA GLU A 215 8.26 9.72 18.61
C GLU A 215 6.83 10.02 18.14
N LYS A 216 6.68 10.51 16.91
CA LYS A 216 5.39 11.02 16.41
C LYS A 216 4.51 9.96 15.76
N PHE A 217 5.10 8.93 15.15
CA PHE A 217 4.38 7.94 14.36
C PHE A 217 4.58 6.50 14.86
N GLY A 218 5.49 6.26 15.80
CA GLY A 218 5.81 4.93 16.31
C GLY A 218 6.39 4.01 15.23
N MET A 219 6.99 4.57 14.18
CA MET A 219 7.70 3.84 13.15
C MET A 219 9.15 3.61 13.57
N HIS A 220 9.75 2.51 13.16
CA HIS A 220 11.06 2.11 13.67
C HIS A 220 12.23 2.81 12.99
N TYR A 221 12.06 3.26 11.75
CA TYR A 221 13.11 3.90 10.94
C TYR A 221 12.50 4.90 9.95
N THR A 222 13.32 5.83 9.50
CA THR A 222 12.99 6.76 8.42
C THR A 222 13.30 6.14 7.05
N GLN A 223 12.92 6.83 6.00
CA GLN A 223 13.21 6.43 4.62
C GLN A 223 14.46 7.16 4.14
N ASP A 224 15.48 6.38 3.74
CA ASP A 224 16.58 6.86 2.91
C ASP A 224 16.20 6.61 1.45
N GLU A 225 16.39 7.59 0.59
CA GLU A 225 15.96 7.56 -0.79
C GLU A 225 17.12 7.77 -1.75
N SER A 226 17.12 7.01 -2.84
CA SER A 226 18.08 7.15 -3.93
C SER A 226 17.38 6.92 -5.27
N TYR A 227 17.93 7.50 -6.33
CA TYR A 227 17.42 7.36 -7.69
C TYR A 227 18.39 6.60 -8.58
N TYR A 228 17.84 5.74 -9.41
CA TYR A 228 18.49 5.21 -10.59
C TYR A 228 17.81 5.78 -11.82
N ILE A 229 18.52 6.54 -12.63
CA ILE A 229 17.94 7.18 -13.82
C ILE A 229 17.91 6.16 -14.95
N LEU A 230 16.72 5.81 -15.39
CA LEU A 230 16.49 4.85 -16.49
C LEU A 230 16.61 5.50 -17.86
N ASP A 231 16.10 6.72 -17.99
CA ASP A 231 16.05 7.48 -19.22
C ASP A 231 16.09 9.00 -18.90
N ALA A 232 16.61 9.80 -19.78
CA ALA A 232 16.68 11.25 -19.59
C ALA A 232 16.89 11.98 -20.93
N ASP A 233 16.20 13.07 -21.12
CA ASP A 233 16.45 13.97 -22.23
C ASP A 233 17.77 14.72 -22.07
N GLU A 234 18.35 15.21 -23.19
CA GLU A 234 19.54 16.03 -23.15
C GLU A 234 19.32 17.30 -22.31
N GLY A 235 20.19 17.53 -21.34
CA GLY A 235 20.08 18.67 -20.44
C GLY A 235 19.11 18.49 -19.27
N ALA A 236 18.52 17.31 -19.09
CA ALA A 236 17.69 17.01 -17.93
C ALA A 236 18.47 17.19 -16.62
N THR A 237 17.79 17.68 -15.60
CA THR A 237 18.41 17.97 -14.29
C THR A 237 17.54 17.45 -13.15
N VAL A 238 18.19 17.12 -12.05
CA VAL A 238 17.56 16.76 -10.78
C VAL A 238 17.94 17.78 -9.72
N TYR A 239 16.97 18.30 -8.99
CA TYR A 239 17.24 19.14 -7.82
C TYR A 239 17.46 18.25 -6.60
N LEU A 240 18.59 18.42 -5.91
CA LEU A 240 18.95 17.65 -4.73
C LEU A 240 19.32 18.60 -3.58
N GLY A 241 18.47 18.64 -2.57
CA GLY A 241 18.67 19.46 -1.39
C GLY A 241 18.46 20.95 -1.62
N VAL A 242 18.93 21.75 -0.68
CA VAL A 242 18.85 23.20 -0.67
C VAL A 242 20.25 23.83 -0.66
N LYS A 243 20.35 25.07 -1.14
CA LYS A 243 21.62 25.82 -1.06
C LYS A 243 21.94 26.15 0.38
N GLU A 244 23.24 26.24 0.69
CA GLU A 244 23.69 26.73 1.98
C GLU A 244 23.11 28.10 2.33
N ASN A 245 22.83 28.33 3.61
CA ASN A 245 22.30 29.58 4.15
C ASN A 245 20.84 29.94 3.76
N ILE A 246 20.06 28.99 3.27
CA ILE A 246 18.63 29.23 3.12
C ILE A 246 17.98 29.38 4.51
N LYS A 247 17.13 30.38 4.68
CA LYS A 247 16.36 30.57 5.91
C LYS A 247 15.07 29.77 5.84
N LEU A 248 14.55 29.37 7.00
CA LEU A 248 13.30 28.62 7.07
C LEU A 248 12.14 29.34 6.37
N ASP A 249 12.04 30.66 6.55
CA ASP A 249 11.00 31.50 5.92
C ASP A 249 11.10 31.51 4.38
N ASP A 250 12.29 31.32 3.84
CA ASP A 250 12.52 31.25 2.39
C ASP A 250 12.08 29.90 1.79
N MET A 251 11.88 28.88 2.64
CA MET A 251 11.38 27.57 2.20
C MET A 251 9.86 27.43 2.28
N VAL A 252 9.20 28.28 3.07
CA VAL A 252 7.76 28.21 3.33
C VAL A 252 6.97 29.10 2.38
N ASN A 253 7.60 30.14 1.80
CA ASN A 253 7.03 31.05 0.83
C ASN A 253 7.41 30.69 -0.61
#